data_15f41899c41b1aff4302cf3e0305c7fd
#
_entry.id   15f41899c41b1aff4302cf3e0305c7fd
#
_cell.length_a   1.000
_cell.length_b   1.000
_cell.length_c   1.000
_cell.angle_alpha   90.00
_cell.angle_beta   90.00
_cell.angle_gamma   90.00
#
_symmetry.space_group_name_H-M   'P 1'
#
loop_
_entity.id
_entity.type
_entity.pdbx_description
1 polymer ?
#
loop_
_entity_poly.entity_id
_entity_poly.type
_entity_poly.pdbx_seq_one_letter_code
_entity_poly.pdbx_strand_id
1 'polypeptide(L)'
;LPGHFLLQFDDGRFSTYIDPFNRGVPLTARDCYSLANAPVPDPALLRRVTKKQIAMRMLQNLHRVYVDQRDFERAFTVLDLLLSAAPENAAWYRARGALHIERKRYQAAKKDFEKYLDMEPDALDRPDIEKQLGAIRSWLAVVN
;
A
#
# COMPACT_ATOMS: atom_id res chain seq x y z
N LEU A 1 3.35 -13.97 1.22
CA LEU A 1 2.09 -14.59 0.82
C LEU A 1 0.98 -13.54 0.87
N PRO A 2 0.08 -13.42 -0.14
CA PRO A 2 -1.04 -12.49 -0.08
C PRO A 2 -1.92 -12.75 1.15
N GLY A 3 -2.27 -11.67 1.89
CA GLY A 3 -3.11 -11.77 3.08
C GLY A 3 -2.45 -12.40 4.32
N HIS A 4 -1.35 -13.13 4.18
CA HIS A 4 -0.70 -13.85 5.27
C HIS A 4 0.75 -13.44 5.43
N PHE A 5 1.21 -13.41 6.68
CA PHE A 5 2.62 -13.28 7.04
C PHE A 5 3.08 -14.61 7.62
N LEU A 6 4.02 -15.27 6.95
CA LEU A 6 4.58 -16.54 7.37
C LEU A 6 6.07 -16.37 7.63
N LEU A 7 6.59 -17.12 8.59
CA LEU A 7 8.02 -17.29 8.81
C LEU A 7 8.47 -18.54 8.08
N GLN A 8 9.70 -18.56 7.57
CA GLN A 8 10.36 -19.77 7.09
C GLN A 8 11.47 -20.14 8.05
N PHE A 9 11.42 -21.34 8.56
CA PHE A 9 12.54 -21.99 9.22
C PHE A 9 13.25 -22.87 8.20
N ASP A 10 14.60 -22.79 8.17
CA ASP A 10 15.41 -23.55 7.25
C ASP A 10 16.82 -23.67 7.85
N ASP A 11 17.25 -24.89 8.18
CA ASP A 11 18.59 -25.21 8.73
C ASP A 11 19.50 -25.92 7.71
N GLY A 12 19.05 -25.99 6.45
CA GLY A 12 19.76 -26.65 5.36
C GLY A 12 19.48 -28.17 5.25
N ARG A 13 18.88 -28.79 6.27
CA ARG A 13 18.43 -30.18 6.26
C ARG A 13 16.91 -30.31 6.30
N PHE A 14 16.27 -29.38 6.99
CA PHE A 14 14.82 -29.32 7.15
C PHE A 14 14.32 -27.90 6.91
N SER A 15 13.24 -27.76 6.17
CA SER A 15 12.58 -26.48 5.93
C SER A 15 11.09 -26.60 6.17
N THR A 16 10.53 -25.63 6.88
CA THR A 16 9.09 -25.53 7.14
C THR A 16 8.66 -24.06 7.19
N TYR A 17 7.37 -23.84 7.02
CA TYR A 17 6.75 -22.53 7.22
C TYR A 17 6.04 -22.52 8.56
N ILE A 18 5.94 -21.37 9.20
CA ILE A 18 5.32 -21.20 10.51
C ILE A 18 4.33 -20.07 10.40
N ASP A 19 3.10 -20.30 10.82
CA ASP A 19 2.07 -19.26 10.94
C ASP A 19 2.09 -18.67 12.36
N PRO A 20 2.65 -17.47 12.56
CA PRO A 20 2.74 -16.86 13.88
C PRO A 20 1.37 -16.40 14.41
N PHE A 21 0.39 -16.19 13.53
CA PHE A 21 -0.95 -15.77 13.92
C PHE A 21 -1.86 -16.94 14.30
N ASN A 22 -1.48 -18.15 13.90
CA ASN A 22 -2.17 -19.38 14.25
C ASN A 22 -1.31 -20.25 15.19
N ARG A 23 -0.95 -19.67 16.33
CA ARG A 23 -0.20 -20.33 17.43
C ARG A 23 1.14 -20.97 17.01
N GLY A 24 1.73 -20.49 15.92
CA GLY A 24 3.01 -21.01 15.44
C GLY A 24 2.90 -22.42 14.82
N VAL A 25 1.76 -22.77 14.26
CA VAL A 25 1.57 -24.06 13.60
C VAL A 25 2.54 -24.22 12.43
N PRO A 26 3.30 -25.33 12.36
CA PRO A 26 4.12 -25.63 11.21
C PRO A 26 3.25 -25.95 9.98
N LEU A 27 3.64 -25.44 8.84
CA LEU A 27 2.94 -25.60 7.57
C LEU A 27 3.87 -26.17 6.51
N THR A 28 3.34 -27.02 5.66
CA THR A 28 3.99 -27.41 4.41
C THR A 28 3.83 -26.33 3.34
N ALA A 29 4.61 -26.36 2.28
CA ALA A 29 4.41 -25.49 1.13
C ALA A 29 2.99 -25.63 0.55
N ARG A 30 2.44 -26.83 0.55
CA ARG A 30 1.06 -27.10 0.09
C ARG A 30 0.02 -26.37 0.94
N ASP A 31 0.20 -26.40 2.27
CA ASP A 31 -0.70 -25.69 3.19
C ASP A 31 -0.64 -24.18 2.94
N CYS A 32 0.56 -23.64 2.67
CA CYS A 32 0.75 -22.23 2.33
C CYS A 32 0.01 -21.84 1.03
N TYR A 33 0.05 -22.70 -0.01
CA TYR A 33 -0.70 -22.45 -1.24
C TYR A 33 -2.22 -22.51 -1.01
N SER A 34 -2.68 -23.41 -0.16
CA SER A 34 -4.09 -23.48 0.23
C SER A 34 -4.54 -22.21 0.95
N LEU A 35 -3.73 -21.69 1.88
CA LEU A 35 -3.99 -20.41 2.57
C LEU A 35 -4.06 -19.20 1.61
N ALA A 36 -3.29 -19.25 0.52
CA ALA A 36 -3.29 -18.20 -0.51
C ALA A 36 -4.45 -18.31 -1.49
N ASN A 37 -5.32 -19.33 -1.36
CA ASN A 37 -6.31 -19.69 -2.38
C ASN A 37 -5.69 -19.85 -3.79
N ALA A 38 -4.45 -20.32 -3.86
CA ALA A 38 -3.74 -20.55 -5.11
C ALA A 38 -4.05 -21.94 -5.64
N PRO A 39 -4.80 -22.07 -6.75
CA PRO A 39 -5.19 -23.37 -7.30
C PRO A 39 -4.01 -24.15 -7.88
N VAL A 40 -2.95 -23.42 -8.25
CA VAL A 40 -1.70 -24.00 -8.77
C VAL A 40 -0.55 -23.51 -7.89
N PRO A 41 0.39 -24.40 -7.49
CA PRO A 41 1.56 -24.01 -6.73
C PRO A 41 2.41 -23.00 -7.51
N ASP A 42 2.61 -21.81 -6.92
CA ASP A 42 3.50 -20.79 -7.44
C ASP A 42 4.63 -20.50 -6.43
N PRO A 43 5.87 -20.95 -6.72
CA PRO A 43 7.01 -20.71 -5.84
C PRO A 43 7.27 -19.22 -5.54
N ALA A 44 6.81 -18.31 -6.40
CA ALA A 44 6.95 -16.87 -6.18
C ALA A 44 6.18 -16.41 -4.94
N LEU A 45 5.07 -17.07 -4.58
CA LEU A 45 4.29 -16.77 -3.38
C LEU A 45 5.04 -17.05 -2.08
N LEU A 46 6.01 -17.99 -2.11
CA LEU A 46 6.82 -18.39 -0.95
C LEU A 46 8.23 -17.80 -0.98
N ARG A 47 8.50 -16.87 -1.90
CA ARG A 47 9.80 -16.20 -1.98
C ARG A 47 10.08 -15.43 -0.69
N ARG A 48 11.33 -15.54 -0.22
CA ARG A 48 11.81 -14.73 0.91
C ARG A 48 11.70 -13.25 0.58
N VAL A 49 11.19 -12.48 1.51
CA VAL A 49 11.05 -11.03 1.41
C VAL A 49 12.17 -10.32 2.16
N THR A 50 12.56 -9.16 1.69
CA THR A 50 13.56 -8.33 2.36
C THR A 50 12.95 -7.62 3.57
N LYS A 51 13.79 -7.16 4.50
CA LYS A 51 13.36 -6.33 5.63
C LYS A 51 12.63 -5.07 5.16
N LYS A 52 13.10 -4.45 4.07
CA LYS A 52 12.43 -3.28 3.44
C LYS A 52 11.00 -3.64 3.01
N GLN A 53 10.80 -4.76 2.33
CA GLN A 53 9.47 -5.21 1.89
C GLN A 53 8.55 -5.50 3.07
N ILE A 54 9.06 -6.07 4.16
CA ILE A 54 8.28 -6.28 5.39
C ILE A 54 7.85 -4.93 5.99
N ALA A 55 8.78 -4.00 6.16
CA ALA A 55 8.49 -2.67 6.70
C ALA A 55 7.47 -1.91 5.84
N MET A 56 7.63 -1.94 4.51
CA MET A 56 6.68 -1.34 3.57
C MET A 56 5.28 -1.91 3.74
N ARG A 57 5.14 -3.23 3.85
CA ARG A 57 3.85 -3.88 4.08
C ARG A 57 3.22 -3.50 5.42
N MET A 58 4.04 -3.40 6.47
CA MET A 58 3.55 -2.92 7.79
C MET A 58 3.03 -1.49 7.69
N LEU A 59 3.77 -0.60 7.04
CA LEU A 59 3.33 0.78 6.83
C LEU A 59 2.05 0.86 6.00
N GLN A 60 1.91 0.07 4.94
CA GLN A 60 0.68 -0.01 4.14
C GLN A 60 -0.53 -0.43 4.99
N ASN A 61 -0.36 -1.42 5.85
CA ASN A 61 -1.41 -1.86 6.77
C ASN A 61 -1.78 -0.77 7.77
N LEU A 62 -0.78 -0.10 8.36
CA LEU A 62 -1.01 1.03 9.28
C LEU A 62 -1.73 2.18 8.59
N HIS A 63 -1.32 2.54 7.37
CA HIS A 63 -2.00 3.56 6.58
C HIS A 63 -3.49 3.25 6.44
N ARG A 64 -3.84 2.02 6.03
CA ARG A 64 -5.24 1.60 5.89
C ARG A 64 -6.00 1.71 7.22
N VAL A 65 -5.42 1.22 8.31
CA VAL A 65 -6.05 1.29 9.64
C VAL A 65 -6.31 2.75 10.04
N TYR A 66 -5.35 3.65 9.86
CA TYR A 66 -5.51 5.05 10.22
C TYR A 66 -6.54 5.77 9.34
N VAL A 67 -6.60 5.45 8.05
CA VAL A 67 -7.65 5.97 7.15
C VAL A 67 -9.03 5.50 7.60
N ASP A 68 -9.21 4.21 7.91
CA ASP A 68 -10.47 3.64 8.40
C ASP A 68 -10.91 4.27 9.73
N GLN A 69 -9.95 4.57 10.61
CA GLN A 69 -10.18 5.27 11.88
C GLN A 69 -10.34 6.79 11.74
N ARG A 70 -10.19 7.34 10.53
CA ARG A 70 -10.15 8.79 10.25
C ARG A 70 -9.04 9.53 11.01
N ASP A 71 -7.99 8.83 11.40
CA ASP A 71 -6.78 9.43 11.98
C ASP A 71 -5.85 9.91 10.84
N PHE A 72 -6.26 11.01 10.23
CA PHE A 72 -5.56 11.53 9.05
C PHE A 72 -4.15 12.03 9.37
N GLU A 73 -3.84 12.44 10.59
CA GLU A 73 -2.48 12.86 10.96
C GLU A 73 -1.51 11.67 10.91
N ARG A 74 -1.89 10.55 11.53
CA ARG A 74 -1.06 9.35 11.46
C ARG A 74 -1.02 8.76 10.06
N ALA A 75 -2.14 8.80 9.32
CA ALA A 75 -2.17 8.37 7.93
C ALA A 75 -1.18 9.16 7.06
N PHE A 76 -1.08 10.50 7.23
CA PHE A 76 -0.08 11.34 6.57
C PHE A 76 1.34 10.94 6.92
N THR A 77 1.65 10.80 8.21
CA THR A 77 2.99 10.39 8.67
C THR A 77 3.43 9.08 8.01
N VAL A 78 2.52 8.11 7.93
CA VAL A 78 2.81 6.83 7.29
C VAL A 78 3.01 6.97 5.79
N LEU A 79 2.20 7.80 5.10
CA LEU A 79 2.39 8.06 3.66
C LEU A 79 3.71 8.75 3.36
N ASP A 80 4.16 9.68 4.19
CA ASP A 80 5.46 10.33 4.02
C ASP A 80 6.61 9.34 4.16
N LEU A 81 6.51 8.37 5.10
CA LEU A 81 7.47 7.27 5.21
C LEU A 81 7.44 6.36 3.98
N LEU A 82 6.24 6.01 3.47
CA LEU A 82 6.08 5.19 2.27
C LEU A 82 6.68 5.89 1.04
N LEU A 83 6.41 7.18 0.85
CA LEU A 83 6.95 7.98 -0.23
C LEU A 83 8.48 8.16 -0.12
N SER A 84 9.02 8.30 1.09
CA SER A 84 10.47 8.36 1.31
C SER A 84 11.16 7.04 0.95
N ALA A 85 10.50 5.90 1.19
CA ALA A 85 11.03 4.57 0.93
C ALA A 85 10.84 4.11 -0.53
N ALA A 86 9.81 4.60 -1.24
CA ALA A 86 9.44 4.25 -2.60
C ALA A 86 8.80 5.46 -3.32
N PRO A 87 9.60 6.49 -3.66
CA PRO A 87 9.11 7.71 -4.34
C PRO A 87 8.61 7.44 -5.77
N GLU A 88 8.96 6.30 -6.34
CA GLU A 88 8.51 5.83 -7.65
C GLU A 88 7.10 5.21 -7.64
N ASN A 89 6.48 5.03 -6.48
CA ASN A 89 5.14 4.45 -6.39
C ASN A 89 4.06 5.52 -6.50
N ALA A 90 3.46 5.63 -7.68
CA ALA A 90 2.42 6.62 -7.99
C ALA A 90 1.20 6.54 -7.05
N ALA A 91 0.83 5.35 -6.59
CA ALA A 91 -0.34 5.15 -5.73
C ALA A 91 -0.25 5.93 -4.40
N TRP A 92 0.96 6.20 -3.90
CA TRP A 92 1.13 6.98 -2.65
C TRP A 92 0.83 8.46 -2.85
N TYR A 93 1.17 9.04 -4.02
CA TYR A 93 0.78 10.40 -4.38
C TYR A 93 -0.74 10.52 -4.48
N ARG A 94 -1.40 9.56 -5.15
CA ARG A 94 -2.86 9.50 -5.21
C ARG A 94 -3.49 9.44 -3.82
N ALA A 95 -2.99 8.54 -2.96
CA ALA A 95 -3.49 8.39 -1.59
C ALA A 95 -3.29 9.68 -0.77
N ARG A 96 -2.12 10.33 -0.87
CA ARG A 96 -1.85 11.58 -0.17
C ARG A 96 -2.68 12.74 -0.70
N GLY A 97 -2.90 12.81 -2.00
CA GLY A 97 -3.81 13.78 -2.63
C GLY A 97 -5.23 13.67 -2.07
N ALA A 98 -5.76 12.46 -1.91
CA ALA A 98 -7.07 12.23 -1.30
C ALA A 98 -7.12 12.70 0.15
N LEU A 99 -6.11 12.40 0.98
CA LEU A 99 -6.03 12.91 2.35
C LEU A 99 -5.91 14.44 2.41
N HIS A 100 -5.24 15.06 1.46
CA HIS A 100 -5.17 16.51 1.36
C HIS A 100 -6.54 17.13 1.09
N ILE A 101 -7.42 16.49 0.30
CA ILE A 101 -8.80 16.93 0.10
C ILE A 101 -9.57 16.89 1.42
N GLU A 102 -9.50 15.77 2.16
CA GLU A 102 -10.17 15.64 3.48
C GLU A 102 -9.75 16.75 4.46
N ARG A 103 -8.52 17.25 4.31
CA ARG A 103 -7.97 18.34 5.12
C ARG A 103 -8.11 19.71 4.49
N LYS A 104 -8.86 19.83 3.39
CA LYS A 104 -9.04 21.09 2.63
C LYS A 104 -7.73 21.75 2.18
N ARG A 105 -6.66 20.96 2.04
CA ARG A 105 -5.35 21.41 1.55
C ARG A 105 -5.28 21.29 0.03
N TYR A 106 -6.13 22.05 -0.66
CA TYR A 106 -6.39 21.88 -2.09
C TYR A 106 -5.17 22.08 -3.00
N GLN A 107 -4.27 23.00 -2.67
CA GLN A 107 -3.02 23.17 -3.44
C GLN A 107 -2.12 21.92 -3.36
N ALA A 108 -2.01 21.33 -2.18
CA ALA A 108 -1.22 20.11 -1.98
C ALA A 108 -1.88 18.91 -2.68
N ALA A 109 -3.22 18.78 -2.58
CA ALA A 109 -3.96 17.76 -3.29
C ALA A 109 -3.77 17.83 -4.80
N LYS A 110 -3.83 19.06 -5.37
CA LYS A 110 -3.60 19.31 -6.80
C LYS A 110 -2.21 18.80 -7.20
N LYS A 111 -1.15 19.19 -6.49
CA LYS A 111 0.22 18.78 -6.78
C LYS A 111 0.40 17.26 -6.78
N ASP A 112 -0.18 16.59 -5.79
CA ASP A 112 -0.06 15.14 -5.67
C ASP A 112 -0.84 14.41 -6.76
N PHE A 113 -2.05 14.84 -7.11
CA PHE A 113 -2.82 14.24 -8.20
C PHE A 113 -2.17 14.49 -9.57
N GLU A 114 -1.65 15.67 -9.83
CA GLU A 114 -0.90 15.95 -11.05
C GLU A 114 0.33 15.03 -11.13
N LYS A 115 1.08 14.87 -10.03
CA LYS A 115 2.22 13.94 -9.98
C LYS A 115 1.81 12.48 -10.23
N TYR A 116 0.68 12.05 -9.65
CA TYR A 116 0.13 10.72 -9.91
C TYR A 116 -0.17 10.49 -11.38
N LEU A 117 -0.88 11.43 -12.03
CA LEU A 117 -1.25 11.32 -13.46
C LEU A 117 -0.05 11.43 -14.40
N ASP A 118 1.01 12.13 -14.01
CA ASP A 118 2.28 12.17 -14.75
C ASP A 118 3.00 10.83 -14.72
N MET A 119 2.93 10.13 -13.58
CA MET A 119 3.57 8.83 -13.39
C MET A 119 2.76 7.67 -14.00
N GLU A 120 1.43 7.79 -14.03
CA GLU A 120 0.48 6.79 -14.52
C GLU A 120 -0.45 7.43 -15.56
N PRO A 121 0.04 7.68 -16.79
CA PRO A 121 -0.74 8.34 -17.84
C PRO A 121 -2.01 7.56 -18.22
N ASP A 122 -1.95 6.23 -18.15
CA ASP A 122 -3.04 5.31 -18.50
C ASP A 122 -3.81 4.78 -17.28
N ALA A 123 -3.77 5.51 -16.15
CA ALA A 123 -4.49 5.11 -14.95
C ALA A 123 -6.00 4.95 -15.21
N LEU A 124 -6.57 3.83 -14.78
CA LEU A 124 -8.00 3.53 -14.98
C LEU A 124 -8.93 4.56 -14.32
N ASP A 125 -8.48 5.16 -13.23
CA ASP A 125 -9.23 6.18 -12.50
C ASP A 125 -8.87 7.63 -12.91
N ARG A 126 -8.10 7.79 -14.00
CA ARG A 126 -7.76 9.12 -14.54
C ARG A 126 -8.96 10.05 -14.68
N PRO A 127 -10.13 9.63 -15.23
CA PRO A 127 -11.28 10.53 -15.36
C PRO A 127 -11.78 11.06 -14.01
N ASP A 128 -11.75 10.24 -12.97
CA ASP A 128 -12.17 10.63 -11.62
C ASP A 128 -11.19 11.61 -11.00
N ILE A 129 -9.90 11.39 -11.17
CA ILE A 129 -8.86 12.30 -10.67
C ILE A 129 -8.88 13.63 -11.42
N GLU A 130 -9.08 13.63 -12.74
CA GLU A 130 -9.22 14.86 -13.54
C GLU A 130 -10.45 15.68 -13.13
N LYS A 131 -11.55 15.01 -12.82
CA LYS A 131 -12.76 15.66 -12.27
C LYS A 131 -12.46 16.33 -10.93
N GLN A 132 -11.74 15.65 -10.03
CA GLN A 132 -11.33 16.23 -8.75
C GLN A 132 -10.39 17.43 -8.95
N LEU A 133 -9.44 17.32 -9.86
CA LEU A 133 -8.55 18.43 -10.23
C LEU A 133 -9.31 19.63 -10.78
N GLY A 134 -10.34 19.39 -11.61
CA GLY A 134 -11.22 20.44 -12.12
C GLY A 134 -11.93 21.19 -10.99
N ALA A 135 -12.52 20.45 -10.05
CA ALA A 135 -13.17 21.04 -8.87
C ALA A 135 -12.20 21.84 -8.00
N ILE A 136 -10.99 21.32 -7.77
CA ILE A 136 -9.95 22.01 -7.01
C ILE A 136 -9.53 23.31 -7.70
N ARG A 137 -9.32 23.29 -9.03
CA ARG A 137 -8.92 24.48 -9.80
C ARG A 137 -10.00 25.56 -9.74
N SER A 138 -11.28 25.18 -9.88
CA SER A 138 -12.41 26.09 -9.75
C SER A 138 -12.48 26.74 -8.37
N TRP A 139 -12.31 25.95 -7.32
CA TRP A 139 -12.29 26.46 -5.95
C TRP A 139 -11.14 27.44 -5.70
N LEU A 140 -9.92 27.09 -6.16
CA LEU A 140 -8.74 27.93 -6.01
C LEU A 140 -8.85 29.25 -6.78
N ALA A 141 -9.57 29.28 -7.90
CA ALA A 141 -9.80 30.49 -8.67
C ALA A 141 -10.77 31.47 -8.00
N VAL A 142 -11.62 30.98 -7.10
CA VAL A 142 -12.59 31.83 -6.35
C VAL A 142 -11.95 32.42 -5.08
N VAL A 143 -10.95 31.73 -4.50
CA VAL A 143 -10.35 32.13 -3.21
C VAL A 143 -9.12 33.04 -3.37
N ASN A 144 -8.56 33.14 -4.60
CA ASN A 144 -7.49 34.07 -4.96
C ASN A 144 -8.06 35.31 -5.65
#